data_b83b859b02379c459fba3517f9fb2b5b
#
_entry.id   b83b859b02379c459fba3517f9fb2b5b
#
_cell.length_a   1.000
_cell.length_b   1.000
_cell.length_c   1.000
_cell.angle_alpha   90.00
_cell.angle_beta   90.00
_cell.angle_gamma   90.00
#
_symmetry.space_group_name_H-M   'P 1'
#
loop_
_entity.id
_entity.type
_entity.pdbx_description
1 polymer ?
#
loop_
_entity_poly.entity_id
_entity_poly.type
_entity_poly.pdbx_seq_one_letter_code
_entity_poly.pdbx_strand_id
1 'polypeptide(L)'
;AKKYPDVQFCQEGGKLAKKSGLSNFHNYDTRIYEAYHVAGLVAGVKLNHLLDKGDISASECVIGSVAYDKTAKTTSCINAFYLGVERVCSQSSILVRYVGKRGVYDADGKAARQLIAAGVKMMAQYTYTTAVATVCAENDTPLIGNDVNLISTAPKDALTSVTSDWSKYYTYAVNKVLNGKEIAADWTAGYAEDAVVISQLNDEHVTDGTAAKAAELEKNLRAGNAKVFNTEKFTIDGSSLDTLATSNTNFKKYKKYIKNGNLQESMTQSKSIFDTFIDGITESTQDYLAEQSADSAESTTQSN
;
A
#
# COMPACT_ATOMS: atom_id res chain seq x y z
N ALA A 1 -16.71 20.99 16.31
CA ALA A 1 -17.60 20.07 17.02
C ALA A 1 -18.13 20.72 18.31
N LYS A 2 -17.27 21.04 19.29
CA LYS A 2 -17.70 21.57 20.61
C LYS A 2 -18.59 22.83 20.54
N LYS A 3 -18.29 23.76 19.60
CA LYS A 3 -19.03 25.00 19.40
C LYS A 3 -20.39 24.80 18.68
N TYR A 4 -20.54 23.70 17.97
CA TYR A 4 -21.73 23.37 17.15
C TYR A 4 -22.19 21.95 17.48
N PRO A 5 -22.92 21.75 18.60
CA PRO A 5 -23.27 20.42 19.10
C PRO A 5 -24.22 19.66 18.17
N ASP A 6 -25.05 20.38 17.41
CA ASP A 6 -26.03 19.80 16.48
C ASP A 6 -25.45 19.42 15.13
N VAL A 7 -24.18 19.75 14.86
CA VAL A 7 -23.47 19.44 13.61
C VAL A 7 -22.57 18.23 13.84
N GLN A 8 -22.67 17.23 12.94
CA GLN A 8 -21.79 16.07 12.96
C GLN A 8 -20.50 16.37 12.20
N PHE A 9 -19.37 16.09 12.81
CA PHE A 9 -18.03 16.29 12.24
C PHE A 9 -17.37 14.93 12.02
N CYS A 10 -17.00 14.66 10.78
CA CYS A 10 -16.36 13.41 10.39
C CYS A 10 -14.96 13.70 9.86
N GLN A 11 -13.94 13.02 10.39
CA GLN A 11 -12.53 13.19 10.00
C GLN A 11 -11.95 11.85 9.54
N GLU A 12 -11.38 11.83 8.35
CA GLU A 12 -10.60 10.69 7.87
C GLU A 12 -9.38 10.44 8.77
N GLY A 13 -9.23 9.19 9.19
CA GLY A 13 -8.11 8.73 10.02
C GLY A 13 -8.07 9.30 11.43
N GLY A 14 -7.07 8.88 12.18
CA GLY A 14 -6.74 9.48 13.46
C GLY A 14 -7.42 8.83 14.67
N LYS A 15 -7.47 9.61 15.77
CA LYS A 15 -7.99 9.17 17.08
C LYS A 15 -8.66 10.31 17.86
N LEU A 16 -8.95 11.41 17.18
CA LEU A 16 -9.45 12.62 17.87
C LEU A 16 -10.87 12.43 18.40
N ALA A 17 -11.73 11.66 17.72
CA ALA A 17 -13.05 11.35 18.22
C ALA A 17 -13.00 10.73 19.62
N LYS A 18 -12.24 9.66 19.75
CA LYS A 18 -12.03 8.94 21.02
C LYS A 18 -11.35 9.79 22.09
N LYS A 19 -10.38 10.64 21.66
CA LYS A 19 -9.63 11.52 22.57
C LYS A 19 -10.46 12.71 23.05
N SER A 20 -11.33 13.27 22.21
CA SER A 20 -12.14 14.44 22.52
C SER A 20 -13.31 14.12 23.44
N GLY A 21 -13.85 12.88 23.37
CA GLY A 21 -15.06 12.46 24.06
C GLY A 21 -16.32 13.17 23.55
N LEU A 22 -16.28 13.85 22.40
CA LEU A 22 -17.42 14.55 21.83
C LEU A 22 -18.30 13.58 21.05
N SER A 23 -19.61 13.57 21.34
CA SER A 23 -20.57 12.70 20.66
C SER A 23 -20.83 13.04 19.20
N ASN A 24 -20.49 14.27 18.78
CA ASN A 24 -20.65 14.77 17.41
C ASN A 24 -19.33 14.88 16.63
N PHE A 25 -18.28 14.15 17.06
CA PHE A 25 -17.01 14.09 16.33
C PHE A 25 -16.61 12.63 16.11
N HIS A 26 -16.41 12.25 14.85
CA HIS A 26 -16.23 10.88 14.42
C HIS A 26 -14.95 10.74 13.61
N ASN A 27 -14.18 9.67 13.84
CA ASN A 27 -13.11 9.25 12.94
C ASN A 27 -13.61 8.13 12.03
N TYR A 28 -13.15 8.10 10.79
CA TYR A 28 -13.41 7.02 9.86
C TYR A 28 -12.19 6.78 8.98
N ASP A 29 -11.97 5.54 8.57
CA ASP A 29 -10.98 5.19 7.55
C ASP A 29 -11.32 3.84 6.92
N THR A 30 -10.71 3.54 5.79
CA THR A 30 -10.77 2.23 5.17
C THR A 30 -9.53 1.42 5.48
N ARG A 31 -9.68 0.10 5.48
CA ARG A 31 -8.56 -0.83 5.53
C ARG A 31 -7.94 -0.98 4.13
N ILE A 32 -7.54 0.14 3.54
CA ILE A 32 -7.03 0.21 2.15
C ILE A 32 -5.81 -0.70 1.94
N TYR A 33 -5.08 -1.05 2.99
CA TYR A 33 -4.00 -2.03 2.92
C TYR A 33 -4.45 -3.39 2.38
N GLU A 34 -5.73 -3.78 2.56
CA GLU A 34 -6.28 -5.00 1.99
C GLU A 34 -6.29 -4.94 0.45
N ALA A 35 -6.65 -3.80 -0.14
CA ALA A 35 -6.60 -3.61 -1.59
C ALA A 35 -5.15 -3.49 -2.10
N TYR A 36 -4.24 -2.89 -1.32
CA TYR A 36 -2.81 -2.94 -1.63
C TYR A 36 -2.25 -4.36 -1.66
N HIS A 37 -2.74 -5.25 -0.80
CA HIS A 37 -2.35 -6.65 -0.82
C HIS A 37 -2.80 -7.38 -2.11
N VAL A 38 -4.00 -7.10 -2.59
CA VAL A 38 -4.49 -7.62 -3.88
C VAL A 38 -3.70 -7.02 -5.05
N ALA A 39 -3.46 -5.71 -5.04
CA ALA A 39 -2.66 -5.05 -6.06
C ALA A 39 -1.20 -5.54 -6.06
N GLY A 40 -0.66 -5.89 -4.90
CA GLY A 40 0.64 -6.55 -4.77
C GLY A 40 0.67 -7.91 -5.47
N LEU A 41 -0.38 -8.70 -5.36
CA LEU A 41 -0.48 -9.96 -6.12
C LEU A 41 -0.47 -9.69 -7.63
N VAL A 42 -1.21 -8.68 -8.11
CA VAL A 42 -1.18 -8.28 -9.54
C VAL A 42 0.24 -7.92 -9.98
N ALA A 43 0.93 -7.10 -9.18
CA ALA A 43 2.32 -6.71 -9.41
C ALA A 43 3.26 -7.92 -9.42
N GLY A 44 3.13 -8.81 -8.46
CA GLY A 44 3.95 -10.02 -8.35
C GLY A 44 3.77 -10.96 -9.54
N VAL A 45 2.54 -11.12 -10.06
CA VAL A 45 2.30 -11.92 -11.27
C VAL A 45 3.01 -11.32 -12.47
N LYS A 46 2.97 -9.98 -12.63
CA LYS A 46 3.68 -9.29 -13.72
C LYS A 46 5.20 -9.44 -13.59
N LEU A 47 5.73 -9.23 -12.39
CA LEU A 47 7.17 -9.32 -12.12
C LEU A 47 7.69 -10.75 -12.33
N ASN A 48 6.96 -11.76 -11.84
CA ASN A 48 7.31 -13.16 -12.05
C ASN A 48 7.27 -13.53 -13.53
N HIS A 49 6.32 -12.99 -14.30
CA HIS A 49 6.26 -13.21 -15.74
C HIS A 49 7.48 -12.65 -16.49
N LEU A 50 7.97 -11.45 -16.09
CA LEU A 50 9.20 -10.88 -16.64
C LEU A 50 10.42 -11.74 -16.31
N LEU A 51 10.48 -12.27 -15.08
CA LEU A 51 11.53 -13.20 -14.64
C LEU A 51 11.50 -14.52 -15.43
N ASP A 52 10.32 -15.13 -15.58
CA ASP A 52 10.14 -16.40 -16.28
C ASP A 52 10.49 -16.29 -17.78
N LYS A 53 10.28 -15.12 -18.38
CA LYS A 53 10.71 -14.82 -19.76
C LYS A 53 12.19 -14.56 -19.91
N GLY A 54 12.90 -14.30 -18.82
CA GLY A 54 14.30 -13.88 -18.85
C GLY A 54 14.49 -12.41 -19.23
N ASP A 55 13.41 -11.60 -19.21
CA ASP A 55 13.48 -10.14 -19.43
C ASP A 55 14.17 -9.43 -18.28
N ILE A 56 14.15 -10.04 -17.08
CA ILE A 56 14.84 -9.60 -15.89
C ILE A 56 15.48 -10.79 -15.17
N SER A 57 16.54 -10.57 -14.41
CA SER A 57 17.14 -11.55 -13.50
C SER A 57 16.48 -11.54 -12.12
N ALA A 58 16.75 -12.54 -11.29
CA ALA A 58 16.26 -12.60 -9.92
C ALA A 58 16.66 -11.39 -9.06
N SER A 59 17.90 -10.90 -9.24
CA SER A 59 18.40 -9.71 -8.53
C SER A 59 17.77 -8.39 -8.99
N GLU A 60 17.10 -8.40 -10.15
CA GLU A 60 16.38 -7.25 -10.69
C GLU A 60 14.90 -7.25 -10.36
N CYS A 61 14.40 -8.24 -9.58
CA CYS A 61 13.01 -8.26 -9.12
C CYS A 61 12.73 -7.17 -8.07
N VAL A 62 13.01 -5.91 -8.42
CA VAL A 62 12.88 -4.75 -7.53
C VAL A 62 11.73 -3.86 -7.99
N ILE A 63 10.80 -3.57 -7.07
CA ILE A 63 9.70 -2.63 -7.28
C ILE A 63 10.03 -1.32 -6.58
N GLY A 64 10.00 -0.20 -7.32
CA GLY A 64 10.10 1.14 -6.76
C GLY A 64 8.78 1.59 -6.18
N SER A 65 8.76 2.11 -4.96
CA SER A 65 7.56 2.69 -4.34
C SER A 65 7.76 4.17 -4.04
N VAL A 66 6.97 5.04 -4.68
CA VAL A 66 6.94 6.46 -4.34
C VAL A 66 5.84 6.70 -3.32
N ALA A 67 6.21 7.25 -2.16
CA ALA A 67 5.28 7.53 -1.08
C ALA A 67 5.40 8.98 -0.59
N TYR A 68 4.29 9.58 -0.15
CA TYR A 68 4.29 10.98 0.26
C TYR A 68 4.92 11.20 1.64
N ASP A 69 4.70 10.30 2.60
CA ASP A 69 5.16 10.47 3.98
C ASP A 69 5.31 9.13 4.69
N LYS A 70 6.21 9.07 5.68
CA LYS A 70 6.47 7.88 6.52
C LYS A 70 5.52 7.87 7.72
N THR A 71 4.30 7.38 7.47
CA THR A 71 3.28 7.18 8.51
C THR A 71 2.97 5.70 8.69
N ALA A 72 2.33 5.33 9.81
CA ALA A 72 1.88 3.96 10.00
C ALA A 72 0.92 3.49 8.89
N LYS A 73 0.06 4.39 8.34
CA LYS A 73 -0.83 4.06 7.22
C LYS A 73 -0.05 3.72 5.96
N THR A 74 0.93 4.58 5.59
CA THR A 74 1.79 4.35 4.43
C THR A 74 2.62 3.08 4.58
N THR A 75 3.28 2.91 5.73
CA THR A 75 4.09 1.71 6.03
C THR A 75 3.25 0.43 5.97
N SER A 76 2.08 0.44 6.58
CA SER A 76 1.13 -0.68 6.55
C SER A 76 0.71 -1.04 5.13
N CYS A 77 0.42 -0.05 4.28
CA CYS A 77 0.05 -0.28 2.88
C CYS A 77 1.21 -0.87 2.06
N ILE A 78 2.43 -0.36 2.25
CA ILE A 78 3.63 -0.88 1.57
C ILE A 78 3.94 -2.31 2.02
N ASN A 79 3.86 -2.59 3.33
CA ASN A 79 3.99 -3.95 3.85
C ASN A 79 2.95 -4.91 3.26
N ALA A 80 1.69 -4.51 3.22
CA ALA A 80 0.61 -5.30 2.65
C ALA A 80 0.80 -5.56 1.15
N PHE A 81 1.24 -4.54 0.42
CA PHE A 81 1.57 -4.66 -1.00
C PHE A 81 2.69 -5.67 -1.21
N TYR A 82 3.79 -5.55 -0.47
CA TYR A 82 4.92 -6.49 -0.55
C TYR A 82 4.50 -7.94 -0.26
N LEU A 83 3.72 -8.15 0.81
CA LEU A 83 3.17 -9.46 1.12
C LEU A 83 2.26 -10.02 0.00
N GLY A 84 1.62 -9.15 -0.77
CA GLY A 84 0.89 -9.53 -1.97
C GLY A 84 1.81 -9.98 -3.10
N VAL A 85 2.89 -9.23 -3.35
CA VAL A 85 3.93 -9.55 -4.35
C VAL A 85 4.59 -10.88 -4.03
N GLU A 86 5.03 -11.05 -2.78
CA GLU A 86 5.78 -12.22 -2.31
C GLU A 86 4.99 -13.54 -2.44
N ARG A 87 3.66 -13.48 -2.43
CA ARG A 87 2.80 -14.67 -2.67
C ARG A 87 3.11 -15.38 -4.00
N VAL A 88 3.61 -14.67 -4.98
CA VAL A 88 3.82 -15.17 -6.36
C VAL A 88 5.21 -14.89 -6.91
N CYS A 89 5.97 -13.97 -6.33
CA CYS A 89 7.34 -13.64 -6.71
C CYS A 89 8.22 -13.49 -5.46
N SER A 90 8.72 -14.60 -4.95
CA SER A 90 9.49 -14.66 -3.68
C SER A 90 10.89 -14.04 -3.76
N GLN A 91 11.41 -13.77 -4.96
CA GLN A 91 12.69 -13.09 -5.17
C GLN A 91 12.55 -11.56 -5.16
N SER A 92 11.35 -11.05 -4.96
CA SER A 92 11.07 -9.62 -5.04
C SER A 92 11.59 -8.84 -3.82
N SER A 93 11.83 -7.56 -4.05
CA SER A 93 12.07 -6.57 -3.00
C SER A 93 11.41 -5.24 -3.36
N ILE A 94 11.27 -4.36 -2.36
CA ILE A 94 10.72 -3.02 -2.58
C ILE A 94 11.75 -1.98 -2.16
N LEU A 95 11.98 -0.98 -3.03
CA LEU A 95 12.76 0.20 -2.75
C LEU A 95 11.82 1.41 -2.61
N VAL A 96 11.70 1.96 -1.39
CA VAL A 96 10.76 3.04 -1.07
C VAL A 96 11.45 4.39 -1.11
N ARG A 97 10.84 5.36 -1.79
CA ARG A 97 11.26 6.77 -1.77
C ARG A 97 10.16 7.66 -1.24
N TYR A 98 10.47 8.39 -0.16
CA TYR A 98 9.56 9.38 0.39
C TYR A 98 9.80 10.77 -0.22
N VAL A 99 8.72 11.46 -0.57
CA VAL A 99 8.78 12.84 -1.13
C VAL A 99 8.58 13.91 -0.06
N GLY A 100 8.10 13.53 1.13
CA GLY A 100 7.92 14.41 2.29
C GLY A 100 6.77 15.42 2.17
N LYS A 101 6.03 15.42 1.05
CA LYS A 101 4.91 16.32 0.81
C LYS A 101 3.81 15.60 0.02
N ARG A 102 2.56 15.84 0.40
CA ARG A 102 1.39 15.28 -0.31
C ARG A 102 1.00 16.15 -1.50
N GLY A 103 0.78 15.52 -2.65
CA GLY A 103 0.21 16.19 -3.84
C GLY A 103 1.14 17.15 -4.54
N VAL A 104 2.46 16.93 -4.49
CA VAL A 104 3.46 17.78 -5.18
C VAL A 104 3.95 17.03 -6.43
N TYR A 105 3.39 17.41 -7.59
CA TYR A 105 3.60 16.75 -8.88
C TYR A 105 5.10 16.57 -9.21
N ASP A 106 5.89 17.64 -9.13
CA ASP A 106 7.31 17.61 -9.49
C ASP A 106 8.15 16.71 -8.55
N ALA A 107 7.78 16.69 -7.25
CA ALA A 107 8.47 15.86 -6.28
C ALA A 107 8.18 14.37 -6.51
N ASP A 108 6.92 14.02 -6.81
CA ASP A 108 6.51 12.66 -7.13
C ASP A 108 7.21 12.17 -8.41
N GLY A 109 7.22 12.99 -9.48
CA GLY A 109 7.89 12.66 -10.74
C GLY A 109 9.41 12.55 -10.60
N LYS A 110 10.05 13.43 -9.80
CA LYS A 110 11.48 13.33 -9.50
C LYS A 110 11.81 12.02 -8.78
N ALA A 111 11.03 11.65 -7.78
CA ALA A 111 11.23 10.40 -7.03
C ALA A 111 11.06 9.18 -7.94
N ALA A 112 10.07 9.18 -8.83
CA ALA A 112 9.88 8.10 -9.80
C ALA A 112 11.07 7.94 -10.74
N ARG A 113 11.57 9.04 -11.35
CA ARG A 113 12.75 9.01 -12.21
C ARG A 113 14.00 8.50 -11.49
N GLN A 114 14.19 8.88 -10.22
CA GLN A 114 15.31 8.40 -9.42
C GLN A 114 15.24 6.89 -9.16
N LEU A 115 14.06 6.34 -8.88
CA LEU A 115 13.87 4.92 -8.67
C LEU A 115 14.08 4.13 -9.97
N ILE A 116 13.57 4.62 -11.11
CA ILE A 116 13.81 4.01 -12.43
C ILE A 116 15.29 4.02 -12.77
N ALA A 117 15.99 5.14 -12.51
CA ALA A 117 17.43 5.24 -12.71
C ALA A 117 18.23 4.30 -11.80
N ALA A 118 17.71 3.94 -10.62
CA ALA A 118 18.25 2.93 -9.74
C ALA A 118 17.96 1.48 -10.18
N GLY A 119 17.33 1.28 -11.35
CA GLY A 119 17.14 -0.02 -11.96
C GLY A 119 15.88 -0.78 -11.54
N VAL A 120 14.91 -0.14 -10.87
CA VAL A 120 13.64 -0.82 -10.56
C VAL A 120 12.92 -1.21 -11.85
N LYS A 121 12.24 -2.36 -11.84
CA LYS A 121 11.57 -2.92 -13.03
C LYS A 121 10.05 -2.73 -13.02
N MET A 122 9.53 -2.19 -11.95
CA MET A 122 8.12 -1.91 -11.78
C MET A 122 7.95 -0.81 -10.74
N MET A 123 6.85 -0.06 -10.82
CA MET A 123 6.54 1.00 -9.86
C MET A 123 5.23 0.73 -9.13
N ALA A 124 5.17 1.17 -7.88
CA ALA A 124 3.95 1.32 -7.10
C ALA A 124 3.91 2.73 -6.50
N GLN A 125 2.75 3.36 -6.46
CA GLN A 125 2.67 4.68 -5.85
C GLN A 125 1.74 4.70 -4.63
N TYR A 126 2.14 5.49 -3.65
CA TYR A 126 1.34 5.93 -2.53
C TYR A 126 1.37 7.46 -2.47
N THR A 127 1.04 8.08 -3.60
CA THR A 127 0.93 9.53 -3.81
C THR A 127 -0.39 9.84 -4.51
N TYR A 128 -0.71 11.13 -4.65
CA TYR A 128 -2.02 11.57 -5.12
C TYR A 128 -1.96 12.36 -6.43
N THR A 129 -0.82 12.33 -7.11
CA THR A 129 -0.66 12.97 -8.43
C THR A 129 -0.52 11.93 -9.53
N THR A 130 -0.67 12.34 -10.77
CA THR A 130 -0.43 11.49 -11.94
C THR A 130 1.05 11.46 -12.36
N ALA A 131 1.94 12.17 -11.65
CA ALA A 131 3.34 12.31 -12.04
C ALA A 131 4.10 10.99 -12.15
N VAL A 132 3.88 10.05 -11.20
CA VAL A 132 4.50 8.72 -11.24
C VAL A 132 4.04 7.97 -12.48
N ALA A 133 2.74 8.00 -12.79
CA ALA A 133 2.19 7.35 -13.98
C ALA A 133 2.74 7.96 -15.28
N THR A 134 2.87 9.29 -15.35
CA THR A 134 3.49 9.96 -16.49
C THR A 134 4.92 9.50 -16.70
N VAL A 135 5.72 9.46 -15.63
CA VAL A 135 7.12 8.99 -15.70
C VAL A 135 7.20 7.51 -16.09
N CYS A 136 6.29 6.66 -15.59
CA CYS A 136 6.22 5.25 -15.97
C CYS A 136 5.93 5.10 -17.47
N ALA A 137 4.98 5.87 -18.01
CA ALA A 137 4.64 5.87 -19.43
C ALA A 137 5.79 6.35 -20.32
N GLU A 138 6.61 7.30 -19.83
CA GLU A 138 7.82 7.78 -20.54
C GLU A 138 8.95 6.72 -20.57
N ASN A 139 8.90 5.70 -19.72
CA ASN A 139 9.97 4.71 -19.52
C ASN A 139 9.51 3.25 -19.68
N ASP A 140 8.31 3.01 -20.24
CA ASP A 140 7.71 1.68 -20.42
C ASP A 140 7.79 0.82 -19.13
N THR A 141 7.50 1.43 -17.99
CA THR A 141 7.65 0.81 -16.67
C THR A 141 6.28 0.45 -16.09
N PRO A 142 5.97 -0.83 -15.84
CA PRO A 142 4.69 -1.23 -15.26
C PRO A 142 4.40 -0.56 -13.91
N LEU A 143 3.14 -0.18 -13.68
CA LEU A 143 2.72 0.60 -12.52
C LEU A 143 1.49 0.03 -11.83
N ILE A 144 1.50 0.05 -10.49
CA ILE A 144 0.32 0.01 -9.64
C ILE A 144 0.03 1.43 -9.14
N GLY A 145 -1.16 1.94 -9.49
CA GLY A 145 -1.61 3.28 -9.12
C GLY A 145 -2.29 3.37 -7.75
N ASN A 146 -2.60 4.60 -7.34
CA ASN A 146 -3.31 4.91 -6.10
C ASN A 146 -4.42 5.94 -6.34
N ASP A 147 -5.51 5.78 -5.60
CA ASP A 147 -6.66 6.69 -5.47
C ASP A 147 -7.57 6.78 -6.70
N VAL A 148 -7.00 6.92 -7.88
CA VAL A 148 -7.72 7.00 -9.15
C VAL A 148 -7.22 5.98 -10.17
N ASN A 149 -8.07 5.61 -11.13
CA ASN A 149 -7.64 4.74 -12.22
C ASN A 149 -6.68 5.49 -13.15
N LEU A 150 -5.43 5.00 -13.24
CA LEU A 150 -4.35 5.64 -14.01
C LEU A 150 -4.16 5.06 -15.41
N ILE A 151 -5.01 4.15 -15.87
CA ILE A 151 -4.92 3.57 -17.23
C ILE A 151 -4.99 4.66 -18.30
N SER A 152 -5.81 5.71 -18.11
CA SER A 152 -5.86 6.82 -19.06
C SER A 152 -4.58 7.67 -19.13
N THR A 153 -3.77 7.68 -18.05
CA THR A 153 -2.50 8.42 -17.97
C THR A 153 -1.33 7.59 -18.48
N ALA A 154 -1.31 6.30 -18.18
CA ALA A 154 -0.28 5.35 -18.58
C ALA A 154 -0.95 4.10 -19.20
N PRO A 155 -1.47 4.18 -20.45
CA PRO A 155 -2.31 3.14 -21.02
C PRO A 155 -1.63 1.77 -21.17
N LYS A 156 -0.32 1.76 -21.34
CA LYS A 156 0.46 0.52 -21.51
C LYS A 156 1.04 -0.01 -20.20
N ASP A 157 1.17 0.86 -19.19
CA ASP A 157 1.99 0.60 -18.01
C ASP A 157 1.17 0.45 -16.74
N ALA A 158 0.08 1.24 -16.58
CA ALA A 158 -0.81 1.12 -15.43
C ALA A 158 -1.60 -0.20 -15.49
N LEU A 159 -1.33 -1.11 -14.56
CA LEU A 159 -1.99 -2.42 -14.51
C LEU A 159 -3.32 -2.35 -13.78
N THR A 160 -3.38 -1.60 -12.70
CA THR A 160 -4.56 -1.28 -11.88
C THR A 160 -4.20 -0.18 -10.89
N SER A 161 -5.18 0.31 -10.14
CA SER A 161 -4.99 1.27 -9.04
C SER A 161 -5.77 0.83 -7.81
N VAL A 162 -5.23 1.16 -6.62
CA VAL A 162 -5.89 0.91 -5.34
C VAL A 162 -6.78 2.10 -4.99
N THR A 163 -8.01 1.87 -4.56
CA THR A 163 -8.93 2.95 -4.16
C THR A 163 -9.87 2.56 -3.03
N SER A 164 -10.38 3.58 -2.32
CA SER A 164 -11.43 3.46 -1.30
C SER A 164 -12.78 3.84 -1.86
N ASP A 165 -13.80 3.05 -1.59
CA ASP A 165 -15.20 3.42 -1.83
C ASP A 165 -15.77 4.18 -0.62
N TRP A 166 -15.54 5.49 -0.62
CA TRP A 166 -16.04 6.38 0.44
C TRP A 166 -17.56 6.47 0.52
N SER A 167 -18.30 6.04 -0.52
CA SER A 167 -19.76 6.00 -0.50
C SER A 167 -20.30 5.16 0.64
N LYS A 168 -19.57 4.11 1.05
CA LYS A 168 -19.92 3.24 2.18
C LYS A 168 -20.01 4.00 3.49
N TYR A 169 -19.00 4.82 3.78
CA TYR A 169 -19.01 5.65 4.99
C TYR A 169 -20.05 6.78 4.92
N TYR A 170 -20.08 7.52 3.81
CA TYR A 170 -20.99 8.65 3.70
C TYR A 170 -22.45 8.23 3.77
N THR A 171 -22.82 7.16 3.07
CA THR A 171 -24.16 6.57 3.15
C THR A 171 -24.49 6.09 4.56
N TYR A 172 -23.53 5.42 5.23
CA TYR A 172 -23.67 5.00 6.62
C TYR A 172 -23.94 6.19 7.55
N ALA A 173 -23.11 7.22 7.49
CA ALA A 173 -23.19 8.38 8.37
C ALA A 173 -24.50 9.17 8.16
N VAL A 174 -24.87 9.44 6.90
CA VAL A 174 -26.14 10.12 6.55
C VAL A 174 -27.36 9.33 7.03
N ASN A 175 -27.38 8.02 6.78
CA ASN A 175 -28.48 7.15 7.24
C ASN A 175 -28.62 7.11 8.77
N LYS A 176 -27.50 7.18 9.50
CA LYS A 176 -27.55 7.28 10.97
C LYS A 176 -28.26 8.55 11.42
N VAL A 177 -27.88 9.69 10.85
CA VAL A 177 -28.49 10.98 11.17
C VAL A 177 -29.97 11.02 10.80
N LEU A 178 -30.34 10.60 9.58
CA LEU A 178 -31.75 10.58 9.12
C LEU A 178 -32.66 9.71 9.97
N ASN A 179 -32.11 8.64 10.56
CA ASN A 179 -32.85 7.72 11.43
C ASN A 179 -32.75 8.06 12.93
N GLY A 180 -32.19 9.22 13.29
CA GLY A 180 -31.99 9.64 14.67
C GLY A 180 -31.06 8.71 15.47
N LYS A 181 -30.13 8.04 14.79
CA LYS A 181 -29.14 7.13 15.39
C LYS A 181 -27.77 7.78 15.46
N GLU A 182 -26.99 7.41 16.44
CA GLU A 182 -25.62 7.88 16.59
C GLU A 182 -24.69 7.29 15.51
N ILE A 183 -23.81 8.13 14.97
CA ILE A 183 -22.68 7.70 14.17
C ILE A 183 -21.63 7.09 15.11
N ALA A 184 -21.00 5.98 14.75
CA ALA A 184 -19.92 5.41 15.55
C ALA A 184 -18.77 6.44 15.73
N ALA A 185 -18.23 6.53 16.93
CA ALA A 185 -17.09 7.43 17.21
C ALA A 185 -15.86 7.09 16.37
N ASP A 186 -15.71 5.83 15.97
CA ASP A 186 -14.61 5.33 15.17
C ASP A 186 -15.12 4.22 14.23
N TRP A 187 -14.99 4.44 12.91
CA TRP A 187 -15.49 3.52 11.89
C TRP A 187 -14.33 3.04 11.01
N THR A 188 -14.32 1.76 10.70
CA THR A 188 -13.36 1.17 9.76
C THR A 188 -14.04 0.08 8.94
N ALA A 189 -13.67 -0.03 7.67
CA ALA A 189 -14.20 -1.02 6.74
C ALA A 189 -13.15 -1.40 5.68
N GLY A 190 -13.26 -2.60 5.14
CA GLY A 190 -12.36 -3.15 4.13
C GLY A 190 -13.11 -3.90 3.03
N TYR A 191 -12.53 -4.99 2.53
CA TYR A 191 -13.19 -5.84 1.52
C TYR A 191 -14.48 -6.48 2.02
N ALA A 192 -14.56 -6.85 3.28
CA ALA A 192 -15.79 -7.47 3.84
C ALA A 192 -17.02 -6.55 3.76
N GLU A 193 -16.80 -5.24 3.76
CA GLU A 193 -17.82 -4.22 3.67
C GLU A 193 -17.83 -3.53 2.28
N ASP A 194 -17.08 -4.05 1.30
CA ASP A 194 -16.87 -3.47 -0.03
C ASP A 194 -16.41 -2.00 0.00
N ALA A 195 -15.63 -1.62 1.01
CA ALA A 195 -15.13 -0.26 1.19
C ALA A 195 -13.78 0.01 0.54
N VAL A 196 -13.13 -1.02 0.02
CA VAL A 196 -11.86 -0.94 -0.71
C VAL A 196 -11.90 -1.84 -1.92
N VAL A 197 -11.25 -1.41 -3.00
CA VAL A 197 -11.21 -2.15 -4.26
C VAL A 197 -9.88 -1.89 -4.98
N ILE A 198 -9.51 -2.77 -5.91
CA ILE A 198 -8.62 -2.41 -7.01
C ILE A 198 -9.48 -1.92 -8.19
N SER A 199 -9.01 -0.95 -8.96
CA SER A 199 -9.69 -0.50 -10.17
C SER A 199 -9.71 -1.62 -11.22
N GLN A 200 -10.44 -1.40 -12.31
CA GLN A 200 -10.38 -2.32 -13.45
C GLN A 200 -8.93 -2.67 -13.80
N LEU A 201 -8.67 -3.96 -14.02
CA LEU A 201 -7.39 -4.42 -14.55
C LEU A 201 -7.22 -3.94 -16.00
N ASN A 202 -6.00 -3.63 -16.36
CA ASN A 202 -5.65 -3.35 -17.75
C ASN A 202 -5.47 -4.67 -18.51
N ASP A 203 -6.56 -5.21 -19.05
CA ASP A 203 -6.62 -6.56 -19.61
C ASP A 203 -5.60 -6.80 -20.75
N GLU A 204 -5.18 -5.73 -21.45
CA GLU A 204 -4.19 -5.84 -22.53
C GLU A 204 -2.74 -5.93 -22.00
N HIS A 205 -2.50 -5.52 -20.76
CA HIS A 205 -1.13 -5.37 -20.20
C HIS A 205 -0.88 -6.18 -18.93
N VAL A 206 -1.91 -6.73 -18.28
CA VAL A 206 -1.74 -7.72 -17.21
C VAL A 206 -1.39 -9.10 -17.80
N THR A 207 -0.70 -9.89 -17.01
CA THR A 207 -0.36 -11.27 -17.39
C THR A 207 -1.59 -12.18 -17.33
N ASP A 208 -1.69 -13.16 -18.21
CA ASP A 208 -2.75 -14.16 -18.21
C ASP A 208 -2.96 -14.80 -16.84
N GLY A 209 -4.21 -14.98 -16.46
CA GLY A 209 -4.60 -15.55 -15.17
C GLY A 209 -4.55 -14.58 -14.00
N THR A 210 -4.08 -13.34 -14.17
CA THR A 210 -4.03 -12.31 -13.12
C THR A 210 -5.42 -12.02 -12.56
N ALA A 211 -6.42 -11.84 -13.43
CA ALA A 211 -7.80 -11.53 -13.02
C ALA A 211 -8.39 -12.63 -12.11
N ALA A 212 -8.19 -13.90 -12.47
CA ALA A 212 -8.69 -15.02 -11.67
C ALA A 212 -8.02 -15.09 -10.29
N LYS A 213 -6.70 -14.90 -10.22
CA LYS A 213 -5.95 -14.88 -8.94
C LYS A 213 -6.36 -13.71 -8.06
N ALA A 214 -6.52 -12.51 -8.62
CA ALA A 214 -6.98 -11.34 -7.89
C ALA A 214 -8.39 -11.54 -7.33
N ALA A 215 -9.33 -12.00 -8.15
CA ALA A 215 -10.71 -12.27 -7.75
C ALA A 215 -10.80 -13.34 -6.64
N GLU A 216 -9.97 -14.39 -6.70
CA GLU A 216 -9.90 -15.40 -5.65
C GLU A 216 -9.40 -14.81 -4.34
N LEU A 217 -8.34 -13.99 -4.36
CA LEU A 217 -7.83 -13.33 -3.16
C LEU A 217 -8.83 -12.36 -2.57
N GLU A 218 -9.49 -11.54 -3.38
CA GLU A 218 -10.58 -10.66 -2.95
C GLU A 218 -11.73 -11.42 -2.28
N LYS A 219 -12.17 -12.53 -2.90
CA LYS A 219 -13.20 -13.41 -2.31
C LYS A 219 -12.78 -13.94 -0.95
N ASN A 220 -11.52 -14.34 -0.78
CA ASN A 220 -11.00 -14.82 0.48
C ASN A 220 -10.87 -13.72 1.54
N LEU A 221 -10.53 -12.50 1.14
CA LEU A 221 -10.52 -11.32 2.03
C LEU A 221 -11.94 -10.96 2.48
N ARG A 222 -12.92 -10.93 1.56
CA ARG A 222 -14.35 -10.70 1.91
C ARG A 222 -14.89 -11.73 2.88
N ALA A 223 -14.52 -12.97 2.72
CA ALA A 223 -14.93 -14.07 3.60
C ALA A 223 -14.15 -14.15 4.92
N GLY A 224 -13.11 -13.31 5.12
CA GLY A 224 -12.21 -13.40 6.29
C GLY A 224 -11.28 -14.62 6.30
N ASN A 225 -11.19 -15.36 5.19
CA ASN A 225 -10.35 -16.55 5.04
C ASN A 225 -8.88 -16.19 4.76
N ALA A 226 -8.61 -15.03 4.16
CA ALA A 226 -7.28 -14.52 3.95
C ALA A 226 -6.91 -13.51 5.05
N LYS A 227 -5.68 -13.62 5.54
CA LYS A 227 -5.07 -12.70 6.51
C LYS A 227 -3.93 -11.97 5.82
N VAL A 228 -4.01 -10.64 5.73
CA VAL A 228 -2.95 -9.83 5.12
C VAL A 228 -1.67 -9.92 5.95
N PHE A 229 -1.77 -9.67 7.25
CA PHE A 229 -0.64 -9.64 8.16
C PHE A 229 -0.56 -10.90 9.03
N ASN A 230 -0.51 -12.08 8.38
CA ASN A 230 -0.20 -13.33 9.07
C ASN A 230 1.25 -13.27 9.56
N THR A 231 1.44 -13.31 10.89
CA THR A 231 2.76 -13.12 11.54
C THR A 231 3.75 -14.24 11.27
N GLU A 232 3.32 -15.36 10.71
CA GLU A 232 4.17 -16.47 10.25
C GLU A 232 4.72 -16.26 8.84
N LYS A 233 4.23 -15.24 8.11
CA LYS A 233 4.55 -15.01 6.69
C LYS A 233 5.53 -13.88 6.45
N PHE A 234 6.00 -13.22 7.49
CA PHE A 234 7.00 -12.16 7.37
C PHE A 234 7.87 -12.09 8.62
N THR A 235 9.03 -11.48 8.46
CA THR A 235 9.97 -11.17 9.53
C THR A 235 10.31 -9.68 9.55
N ILE A 236 10.89 -9.23 10.64
CA ILE A 236 11.49 -7.90 10.82
C ILE A 236 12.86 -8.16 11.45
N ASP A 237 13.93 -7.75 10.77
CA ASP A 237 15.30 -8.05 11.16
C ASP A 237 15.52 -9.54 11.44
N GLY A 238 14.97 -10.42 10.58
CA GLY A 238 15.05 -11.88 10.67
C GLY A 238 14.21 -12.52 11.77
N SER A 239 13.41 -11.75 12.51
CA SER A 239 12.60 -12.26 13.63
C SER A 239 11.11 -12.13 13.36
N SER A 240 10.30 -13.10 13.83
CA SER A 240 8.85 -13.00 13.74
C SER A 240 8.30 -11.86 14.61
N LEU A 241 7.20 -11.23 14.17
CA LEU A 241 6.55 -10.16 14.94
C LEU A 241 6.07 -10.65 16.33
N ASP A 242 5.65 -11.90 16.47
CA ASP A 242 5.24 -12.49 17.75
C ASP A 242 6.41 -12.54 18.73
N THR A 243 7.59 -12.97 18.26
CA THR A 243 8.83 -12.98 19.06
C THR A 243 9.20 -11.55 19.47
N LEU A 244 9.25 -10.63 18.52
CA LEU A 244 9.59 -9.23 18.79
C LEU A 244 8.60 -8.56 19.75
N ALA A 245 7.30 -8.79 19.59
CA ALA A 245 6.26 -8.24 20.46
C ALA A 245 6.36 -8.75 21.91
N THR A 246 7.07 -9.84 22.13
CA THR A 246 7.30 -10.41 23.47
C THR A 246 8.65 -9.99 24.06
N SER A 247 9.71 -10.00 23.28
CA SER A 247 11.10 -9.80 23.73
C SER A 247 11.64 -8.39 23.56
N ASN A 248 11.13 -7.60 22.59
CA ASN A 248 11.67 -6.28 22.25
C ASN A 248 10.72 -5.15 22.68
N THR A 249 11.21 -4.21 23.48
CA THR A 249 10.41 -3.08 24.03
C THR A 249 9.76 -2.24 22.94
N ASN A 250 10.43 -2.01 21.81
CA ASN A 250 9.92 -1.19 20.71
C ASN A 250 8.71 -1.84 20.01
N PHE A 251 8.61 -3.16 20.09
CA PHE A 251 7.55 -3.95 19.44
C PHE A 251 6.44 -4.41 20.40
N LYS A 252 6.60 -4.22 21.72
CA LYS A 252 5.56 -4.58 22.72
C LYS A 252 4.20 -3.96 22.43
N LYS A 253 4.16 -2.80 21.75
CA LYS A 253 2.93 -2.14 21.33
C LYS A 253 2.03 -3.01 20.44
N TYR A 254 2.60 -3.94 19.66
CA TYR A 254 1.85 -4.83 18.77
C TYR A 254 1.20 -6.01 19.46
N LYS A 255 1.70 -6.46 20.62
CA LYS A 255 1.23 -7.66 21.33
C LYS A 255 -0.29 -7.72 21.49
N LYS A 256 -0.91 -6.60 21.88
CA LYS A 256 -2.37 -6.51 22.08
C LYS A 256 -3.19 -6.58 20.78
N TYR A 257 -2.55 -6.37 19.63
CA TYR A 257 -3.19 -6.41 18.31
C TYR A 257 -2.93 -7.72 17.56
N ILE A 258 -2.03 -8.58 18.05
CA ILE A 258 -1.82 -9.90 17.46
C ILE A 258 -2.87 -10.86 18.02
N LYS A 259 -3.67 -11.47 17.13
CA LYS A 259 -4.70 -12.44 17.48
C LYS A 259 -4.67 -13.59 16.47
N ASN A 260 -4.54 -14.81 16.98
CA ASN A 260 -4.53 -16.03 16.16
C ASN A 260 -3.51 -15.96 15.00
N GLY A 261 -2.27 -15.53 15.30
CA GLY A 261 -1.21 -15.40 14.30
C GLY A 261 -1.48 -14.34 13.22
N ASN A 262 -2.24 -13.29 13.55
CA ASN A 262 -2.52 -12.18 12.65
C ASN A 262 -2.47 -10.83 13.37
N LEU A 263 -1.72 -9.88 12.84
CA LEU A 263 -1.75 -8.50 13.30
C LEU A 263 -3.07 -7.84 12.83
N GLN A 264 -3.88 -7.40 13.78
CA GLN A 264 -5.18 -6.76 13.58
C GLN A 264 -4.99 -5.28 13.21
N GLU A 265 -4.34 -5.01 12.07
CA GLU A 265 -4.10 -3.66 11.57
C GLU A 265 -5.42 -2.95 11.28
N SER A 266 -5.67 -1.85 11.98
CA SER A 266 -6.89 -1.01 11.87
C SER A 266 -8.24 -1.77 11.79
N MET A 267 -8.30 -3.02 12.29
CA MET A 267 -9.53 -3.82 12.31
C MET A 267 -10.60 -3.31 13.28
N THR A 268 -10.19 -2.61 14.34
CA THR A 268 -11.07 -2.13 15.41
C THR A 268 -11.00 -0.63 15.63
N GLN A 269 -10.27 0.08 14.78
CA GLN A 269 -10.08 1.54 14.86
C GLN A 269 -9.63 2.07 13.51
N SER A 270 -9.97 3.31 13.17
CA SER A 270 -9.56 3.98 11.94
C SER A 270 -8.07 4.36 11.90
N LYS A 271 -7.36 4.24 13.03
CA LYS A 271 -5.93 4.55 13.11
C LYS A 271 -5.08 3.33 12.77
N SER A 272 -4.22 3.47 11.77
CA SER A 272 -3.17 2.49 11.47
C SER A 272 -2.14 2.37 12.59
N ILE A 273 -1.59 1.18 12.76
CA ILE A 273 -0.67 0.84 13.86
C ILE A 273 0.66 0.25 13.37
N PHE A 274 0.71 -0.39 12.20
CA PHE A 274 1.90 -1.07 11.70
C PHE A 274 2.85 -0.06 11.04
N ASP A 275 3.80 0.45 11.82
CA ASP A 275 4.70 1.56 11.46
C ASP A 275 6.16 1.14 11.23
N THR A 276 6.42 -0.16 11.06
CA THR A 276 7.76 -0.72 10.83
C THR A 276 7.75 -1.55 9.55
N PHE A 277 8.73 -1.39 8.69
CA PHE A 277 8.87 -2.23 7.49
C PHE A 277 9.24 -3.66 7.87
N ILE A 278 8.72 -4.59 7.10
CA ILE A 278 9.09 -6.00 7.13
C ILE A 278 10.32 -6.22 6.24
N ASP A 279 11.01 -7.35 6.43
CA ASP A 279 12.16 -7.73 5.60
C ASP A 279 11.76 -7.78 4.12
N GLY A 280 12.70 -7.43 3.23
CA GLY A 280 12.46 -7.28 1.80
C GLY A 280 12.07 -5.86 1.36
N ILE A 281 11.84 -4.92 2.30
CA ILE A 281 11.53 -3.53 2.01
C ILE A 281 12.65 -2.63 2.52
N THR A 282 13.21 -1.81 1.63
CA THR A 282 14.31 -0.88 1.94
C THR A 282 13.91 0.55 1.60
N GLU A 283 14.29 1.50 2.44
CA GLU A 283 14.13 2.92 2.18
C GLU A 283 15.30 3.44 1.35
N SER A 284 15.00 4.06 0.22
CA SER A 284 16.00 4.72 -0.63
C SER A 284 16.39 6.07 -0.04
N THR A 285 17.62 6.19 0.45
CA THR A 285 18.23 7.46 0.82
C THR A 285 18.85 8.14 -0.41
N GLN A 286 19.25 9.41 -0.31
CA GLN A 286 19.99 10.07 -1.39
C GLN A 286 21.34 9.40 -1.64
N ASP A 287 22.00 8.96 -0.57
CA ASP A 287 23.30 8.29 -0.65
C ASP A 287 23.21 6.94 -1.38
N TYR A 288 22.16 6.16 -1.09
CA TYR A 288 21.87 4.89 -1.79
C TYR A 288 21.76 5.08 -3.32
N LEU A 289 21.08 6.14 -3.77
CA LEU A 289 20.93 6.43 -5.21
C LEU A 289 22.22 6.91 -5.86
N ALA A 290 23.09 7.58 -5.10
CA ALA A 290 24.42 7.99 -5.58
C ALA A 290 25.35 6.78 -5.73
N GLU A 291 25.33 5.82 -4.81
CA GLU A 291 26.11 4.57 -4.88
C GLU A 291 25.68 3.70 -6.08
N GLN A 292 24.39 3.50 -6.30
CA GLN A 292 23.88 2.73 -7.44
C GLN A 292 24.22 3.37 -8.79
N SER A 293 24.25 4.70 -8.88
CA SER A 293 24.64 5.41 -10.10
C SER A 293 26.15 5.32 -10.36
N ALA A 294 26.98 5.21 -9.32
CA ALA A 294 28.41 5.01 -9.44
C ALA A 294 28.74 3.58 -9.92
N ASP A 295 28.10 2.56 -9.33
CA ASP A 295 28.28 1.15 -9.72
C ASP A 295 27.86 0.89 -11.19
N SER A 296 26.77 1.53 -11.63
CA SER A 296 26.30 1.43 -13.03
C SER A 296 27.27 2.11 -14.02
N ALA A 297 27.93 3.19 -13.61
CA ALA A 297 28.92 3.87 -14.43
C ALA A 297 30.24 3.07 -14.55
N GLU A 298 30.66 2.38 -13.48
CA GLU A 298 31.85 1.52 -13.49
C GLU A 298 31.64 0.25 -14.33
N SER A 299 30.45 -0.35 -14.30
CA SER A 299 30.16 -1.53 -15.11
C SER A 299 30.12 -1.26 -16.62
N THR A 300 29.79 -0.02 -17.03
CA THR A 300 29.78 0.39 -18.45
C THR A 300 31.18 0.70 -18.97
N THR A 301 32.12 1.05 -18.10
CA THR A 301 33.51 1.32 -18.48
C THR A 301 34.39 0.07 -18.57
N GLN A 302 33.96 -1.07 -18.03
CA GLN A 302 34.70 -2.35 -18.15
C GLN A 302 34.25 -3.22 -19.34
N SER A 303 33.23 -2.81 -20.09
CA SER A 303 32.68 -3.53 -21.25
C SER A 303 33.03 -2.87 -22.62
N ASN A 304 33.94 -1.92 -22.66
CA ASN A 304 34.46 -1.32 -23.90
C ASN A 304 35.96 -1.66 -24.13
#